data_9245f2d09da116524fb40b56bc6f38d9
#
_entry.id   9245f2d09da116524fb40b56bc6f38d9
#
_cell.length_a   1.000
_cell.length_b   1.000
_cell.length_c   1.000
_cell.angle_alpha   90.00
_cell.angle_beta   90.00
_cell.angle_gamma   90.00
#
_symmetry.space_group_name_H-M   'P 1'
#
loop_
_entity.id
_entity.type
_entity.pdbx_description
1 polymer ?
#
loop_
_entity_poly.entity_id
_entity_poly.type
_entity_poly.pdbx_seq_one_letter_code
_entity_poly.pdbx_strand_id
1 'polypeptide(L)'
;YKVRLYDITNGIDQAQNIGDTESFISTTGLSPMTSIGIVDNSDIDIYLLAGNKIVKYTTKGMEQSESPARIFAYGLSYDETEDGYTINFNLNEDATSVNLILNNPETGEAVQTIALGALPKGANQTTISRADLPAEKLNWSIQAIAGNVTKFTKISDDSPLYQYYAPYGVAIDKSPESDYFGRIYITNTAAGTVSAGNPSQAQTSTVGVYVLGADISDITQQGSTAYSGTISWSGETGMGPRKAAVASDGRVFLCDASTNNAGIYLMNPETFDISSIFTGATNSNGSLMIGGKYVCGQITAVGIRGEGATTQLYAIDKTASGSSWKKFINVYNIGESNTWTTAPNESKAASSYVGNDNSSIVPVSTGYWAAQYRGGGSNSPANPCMFYYSDQYQDAVFNTAEPNIIGESSQNGALAVNEKEQLIALSVNGGVAVYSYKMKEGIPSVTEKFRKEIAEMGGYVNDFEFDYAGNLYAVSNAGERLAVWAMPTSDNSCVTPAKKSLVLNNIYTGIENAVSISRISPNPTTGIITISAQNTIETVEIYNIAGSLVMRQAHVGTTTTSLDLSDLAGGMYFVKVNDGKAVKVIKK
;
A
#
# COMPACT_ATOMS: atom_id res chain seq x y z
N TYR A 1 29.56 27.62 -10.98
CA TYR A 1 29.28 28.94 -10.41
C TYR A 1 28.12 28.82 -9.47
N LYS A 2 28.17 29.56 -8.32
CA LYS A 2 27.11 29.57 -7.31
C LYS A 2 26.62 30.99 -7.11
N VAL A 3 25.32 31.18 -7.01
CA VAL A 3 24.72 32.41 -6.48
C VAL A 3 24.30 32.12 -5.05
N ARG A 4 24.60 32.99 -4.12
CA ARG A 4 24.17 32.91 -2.73
C ARG A 4 23.19 34.03 -2.45
N LEU A 5 22.14 33.71 -1.76
CA LEU A 5 21.15 34.65 -1.25
C LEU A 5 21.45 34.95 0.22
N TYR A 6 21.42 36.21 0.60
CA TYR A 6 21.62 36.64 1.96
C TYR A 6 20.43 37.51 2.40
N ASP A 7 19.88 37.20 3.55
CA ASP A 7 19.00 38.12 4.24
C ASP A 7 19.83 39.24 4.89
N ILE A 8 19.55 40.47 4.51
CA ILE A 8 20.21 41.67 5.01
C ILE A 8 19.27 42.61 5.72
N THR A 9 18.09 42.14 6.13
CA THR A 9 17.06 42.94 6.81
C THR A 9 17.60 43.68 8.04
N ASN A 10 18.57 43.07 8.73
CA ASN A 10 19.24 43.68 9.92
C ASN A 10 20.54 44.38 9.61
N GLY A 11 20.83 44.70 8.34
CA GLY A 11 22.04 45.30 7.84
C GLY A 11 23.04 44.30 7.29
N ILE A 12 23.93 44.80 6.43
CA ILE A 12 24.90 43.96 5.69
C ILE A 12 25.89 43.24 6.62
N ASP A 13 26.18 43.83 7.76
CA ASP A 13 27.10 43.24 8.75
C ASP A 13 26.48 42.08 9.52
N GLN A 14 25.12 41.92 9.43
CA GLN A 14 24.33 40.85 10.02
C GLN A 14 23.78 39.92 8.93
N ALA A 15 24.30 39.94 7.73
CA ALA A 15 23.81 39.17 6.61
C ALA A 15 23.81 37.65 6.91
N GLN A 16 22.65 37.03 6.83
CA GLN A 16 22.48 35.60 6.99
C GLN A 16 22.32 34.93 5.62
N ASN A 17 23.08 33.88 5.35
CA ASN A 17 22.90 33.09 4.15
C ASN A 17 21.62 32.29 4.25
N ILE A 18 20.62 32.62 3.42
CA ILE A 18 19.32 31.94 3.37
C ILE A 18 19.22 30.89 2.26
N GLY A 19 20.26 30.75 1.45
CA GLY A 19 20.34 29.70 0.44
C GLY A 19 21.43 29.92 -0.60
N ASP A 20 21.71 28.89 -1.36
CA ASP A 20 22.60 28.96 -2.50
C ASP A 20 22.02 28.27 -3.73
N THR A 21 22.71 28.39 -4.87
CA THR A 21 22.22 27.87 -6.15
C THR A 21 22.11 26.35 -6.22
N GLU A 22 22.73 25.61 -5.32
CA GLU A 22 22.54 24.16 -5.26
C GLU A 22 21.15 23.80 -4.72
N SER A 23 20.60 24.69 -3.86
CA SER A 23 19.27 24.51 -3.29
C SER A 23 18.12 24.97 -4.20
N PHE A 24 18.36 25.98 -5.07
CA PHE A 24 17.25 26.63 -5.81
C PHE A 24 17.42 26.59 -7.32
N ILE A 25 18.64 26.47 -7.84
CA ILE A 25 18.94 26.78 -9.23
C ILE A 25 19.83 25.70 -9.83
N SER A 26 19.32 25.00 -10.84
CA SER A 26 20.20 24.20 -11.70
C SER A 26 21.10 25.14 -12.50
N THR A 27 22.41 25.19 -12.17
CA THR A 27 23.41 25.96 -12.93
C THR A 27 23.98 25.19 -14.12
N THR A 28 23.48 24.01 -14.41
CA THR A 28 23.89 23.18 -15.55
C THR A 28 23.63 23.93 -16.85
N GLY A 29 24.69 24.19 -17.59
CA GLY A 29 24.63 24.93 -18.85
C GLY A 29 24.64 26.45 -18.75
N LEU A 30 24.78 27.03 -17.54
CA LEU A 30 25.01 28.46 -17.36
C LEU A 30 26.51 28.72 -17.21
N SER A 31 27.13 29.44 -18.15
CA SER A 31 28.54 29.85 -18.05
C SER A 31 28.83 31.00 -19.02
N PRO A 32 29.62 31.96 -18.62
CA PRO A 32 29.77 32.54 -17.30
C PRO A 32 28.62 33.51 -16.99
N MET A 33 28.28 33.69 -15.72
CA MET A 33 27.35 34.76 -15.30
C MET A 33 28.05 36.11 -15.38
N THR A 34 27.42 37.06 -16.06
CA THR A 34 27.98 38.40 -16.27
C THR A 34 27.24 39.48 -15.50
N SER A 35 26.02 39.24 -15.05
CA SER A 35 25.26 40.22 -14.29
C SER A 35 24.10 39.58 -13.51
N ILE A 36 23.70 40.20 -12.42
CA ILE A 36 22.51 39.89 -11.61
C ILE A 36 21.71 41.19 -11.50
N GLY A 37 20.41 41.10 -11.78
CA GLY A 37 19.44 42.14 -11.48
C GLY A 37 18.43 41.60 -10.46
N ILE A 38 18.11 42.38 -9.44
CA ILE A 38 17.09 42.09 -8.43
C ILE A 38 16.01 43.13 -8.54
N VAL A 39 14.75 42.71 -8.62
CA VAL A 39 13.60 43.59 -8.61
C VAL A 39 12.84 43.29 -7.32
N ASP A 40 12.74 44.28 -6.45
CA ASP A 40 12.01 44.25 -5.20
C ASP A 40 10.56 44.73 -5.45
N ASN A 41 9.68 43.76 -5.46
CA ASN A 41 8.26 43.97 -5.20
C ASN A 41 7.89 42.92 -4.19
N SER A 42 7.25 42.97 -3.17
CA SER A 42 6.83 41.92 -2.24
C SER A 42 7.31 40.48 -2.51
N ASP A 43 7.69 40.17 -3.76
CA ASP A 43 8.36 38.96 -4.26
C ASP A 43 9.70 39.37 -4.92
N ILE A 44 10.78 38.68 -4.60
CA ILE A 44 12.10 38.94 -5.18
C ILE A 44 12.22 38.23 -6.53
N ASP A 45 12.39 39.00 -7.59
CA ASP A 45 12.76 38.49 -8.91
C ASP A 45 14.27 38.63 -9.14
N ILE A 46 14.94 37.51 -9.38
CA ILE A 46 16.39 37.46 -9.66
C ILE A 46 16.59 37.19 -11.15
N TYR A 47 17.24 38.08 -11.87
CA TYR A 47 17.58 37.90 -13.25
C TYR A 47 19.07 37.60 -13.38
N LEU A 48 19.44 36.45 -13.95
CA LEU A 48 20.80 36.05 -14.23
C LEU A 48 21.06 36.15 -15.73
N LEU A 49 22.08 36.94 -16.11
CA LEU A 49 22.59 36.96 -17.47
C LEU A 49 23.78 35.99 -17.57
N ALA A 50 23.61 34.95 -18.37
CA ALA A 50 24.63 33.93 -18.59
C ALA A 50 24.86 33.74 -20.10
N GLY A 51 25.96 34.26 -20.60
CA GLY A 51 26.23 34.31 -22.04
C GLY A 51 25.16 35.13 -22.76
N ASN A 52 24.42 34.52 -23.67
CA ASN A 52 23.34 35.16 -24.44
C ASN A 52 21.91 34.85 -23.90
N LYS A 53 21.83 34.31 -22.68
CA LYS A 53 20.55 33.95 -22.06
C LYS A 53 20.29 34.78 -20.81
N ILE A 54 19.04 35.22 -20.65
CA ILE A 54 18.54 35.79 -19.41
C ILE A 54 17.64 34.73 -18.77
N VAL A 55 17.96 34.36 -17.53
CA VAL A 55 17.13 33.41 -16.75
C VAL A 55 16.56 34.15 -15.56
N LYS A 56 15.23 34.12 -15.43
CA LYS A 56 14.50 34.70 -14.31
C LYS A 56 14.25 33.64 -13.26
N TYR A 57 14.56 33.95 -12.03
CA TYR A 57 14.14 33.21 -10.83
C TYR A 57 13.26 34.14 -10.00
N THR A 58 12.19 33.62 -9.46
CA THR A 58 11.29 34.40 -8.64
C THR A 58 11.08 33.74 -7.30
N THR A 59 11.00 34.50 -6.22
CA THR A 59 10.53 34.03 -4.92
C THR A 59 9.00 34.05 -4.84
N LYS A 60 8.32 34.49 -5.91
CA LYS A 60 6.88 34.50 -5.99
C LYS A 60 6.31 33.08 -5.85
N GLY A 61 5.58 32.85 -4.79
CA GLY A 61 5.04 31.53 -4.45
C GLY A 61 5.95 30.69 -3.55
N MET A 62 7.14 31.19 -3.11
CA MET A 62 7.90 30.51 -2.06
C MET A 62 7.19 30.52 -0.70
N GLU A 63 6.18 31.36 -0.51
CA GLU A 63 5.31 31.33 0.69
C GLU A 63 4.26 30.20 0.65
N GLN A 64 4.04 29.57 -0.48
CA GLN A 64 3.37 28.29 -0.56
C GLN A 64 4.43 27.24 -0.86
N SER A 65 4.91 26.56 0.16
CA SER A 65 5.76 25.39 -0.01
C SER A 65 5.03 24.44 -0.95
N GLU A 66 5.47 24.37 -2.22
CA GLU A 66 5.03 23.30 -3.11
C GLU A 66 5.55 21.99 -2.54
N SER A 67 4.68 21.04 -2.31
CA SER A 67 5.11 19.69 -1.98
C SER A 67 5.36 18.92 -3.28
N PRO A 68 6.46 18.15 -3.37
CA PRO A 68 6.68 17.30 -4.52
C PRO A 68 5.68 16.14 -4.57
N ALA A 69 5.12 15.70 -3.43
CA ALA A 69 4.20 14.57 -3.33
C ALA A 69 2.94 14.91 -2.52
N ARG A 70 1.90 14.11 -2.69
CA ARG A 70 0.75 14.11 -1.80
C ARG A 70 1.12 13.36 -0.53
N ILE A 71 0.82 13.97 0.61
CA ILE A 71 1.29 13.53 1.92
C ILE A 71 0.32 12.58 2.60
N PHE A 72 0.84 11.57 3.31
CA PHE A 72 0.11 10.79 4.29
C PHE A 72 1.05 10.23 5.36
N ALA A 73 0.47 9.90 6.52
CA ALA A 73 1.17 9.21 7.58
C ALA A 73 0.95 7.69 7.47
N TYR A 74 1.96 6.89 7.85
CA TYR A 74 1.90 5.43 7.85
C TYR A 74 2.67 4.83 9.02
N GLY A 75 2.48 3.52 9.30
CA GLY A 75 3.15 2.84 10.39
C GLY A 75 2.78 3.40 11.77
N LEU A 76 1.50 3.78 11.96
CA LEU A 76 1.00 4.36 13.20
C LEU A 76 1.00 3.30 14.30
N SER A 77 1.70 3.60 15.39
CA SER A 77 1.76 2.74 16.56
C SER A 77 1.98 3.58 17.82
N TYR A 78 1.88 2.96 18.98
CA TYR A 78 2.27 3.58 20.23
C TYR A 78 2.96 2.61 21.16
N ASP A 79 3.83 3.16 22.00
CA ASP A 79 4.42 2.49 23.15
C ASP A 79 3.84 3.09 24.42
N GLU A 80 3.45 2.23 25.35
CA GLU A 80 2.98 2.67 26.66
C GLU A 80 4.16 2.97 27.57
N THR A 81 4.06 4.09 28.30
CA THR A 81 5.02 4.49 29.32
C THR A 81 4.31 4.65 30.65
N GLU A 82 5.07 4.79 31.74
CA GLU A 82 4.50 5.02 33.07
C GLU A 82 3.60 6.25 33.11
N ASP A 83 4.01 7.32 32.41
CA ASP A 83 3.33 8.62 32.43
C ASP A 83 2.36 8.84 31.27
N GLY A 84 2.35 7.97 30.23
CA GLY A 84 1.53 8.21 29.04
C GLY A 84 1.82 7.28 27.87
N TYR A 85 1.82 7.85 26.68
CA TYR A 85 2.06 7.14 25.42
C TYR A 85 3.13 7.86 24.59
N THR A 86 4.01 7.11 23.99
CA THR A 86 4.85 7.55 22.88
C THR A 86 4.17 7.14 21.59
N ILE A 87 3.67 8.10 20.85
CA ILE A 87 3.02 7.89 19.55
C ILE A 87 4.09 7.90 18.47
N ASN A 88 4.16 6.84 17.66
CA ASN A 88 5.11 6.68 16.57
C ASN A 88 4.37 6.65 15.24
N PHE A 89 4.92 7.31 14.24
CA PHE A 89 4.42 7.31 12.86
C PHE A 89 5.51 7.72 11.88
N ASN A 90 5.29 7.45 10.60
CA ASN A 90 6.16 7.91 9.52
C ASN A 90 5.37 8.84 8.59
N LEU A 91 6.08 9.72 7.90
CA LEU A 91 5.54 10.54 6.83
C LEU A 91 6.23 10.18 5.51
N ASN A 92 5.46 10.09 4.43
CA ASN A 92 6.00 9.83 3.09
C ASN A 92 6.65 11.06 2.47
N GLU A 93 6.41 12.26 3.02
CA GLU A 93 6.94 13.54 2.55
C GLU A 93 7.05 14.53 3.73
N ASP A 94 7.79 15.64 3.55
CA ASP A 94 7.87 16.71 4.55
C ASP A 94 6.51 17.39 4.76
N ALA A 95 6.09 17.49 6.01
CA ALA A 95 4.84 18.14 6.41
C ALA A 95 5.07 19.60 6.81
N THR A 96 4.21 20.51 6.34
CA THR A 96 4.14 21.89 6.83
C THR A 96 3.41 21.97 8.18
N SER A 97 2.52 21.00 8.44
CA SER A 97 1.83 20.86 9.73
C SER A 97 1.40 19.41 9.93
N VAL A 98 1.49 18.96 11.17
CA VAL A 98 0.96 17.66 11.60
C VAL A 98 0.10 17.86 12.84
N ASN A 99 -1.05 17.21 12.86
CA ASN A 99 -1.94 17.17 14.00
C ASN A 99 -2.16 15.73 14.45
N LEU A 100 -2.08 15.50 15.74
CA LEU A 100 -2.59 14.29 16.37
C LEU A 100 -4.03 14.56 16.80
N ILE A 101 -4.97 13.79 16.28
CA ILE A 101 -6.40 13.95 16.54
C ILE A 101 -6.86 12.79 17.41
N LEU A 102 -7.45 13.10 18.55
CA LEU A 102 -8.08 12.15 19.44
C LEU A 102 -9.59 12.17 19.21
N ASN A 103 -10.17 11.02 18.94
CA ASN A 103 -11.58 10.90 18.56
C ASN A 103 -12.34 10.06 19.60
N ASN A 104 -13.59 10.41 19.81
CA ASN A 104 -14.52 9.57 20.55
C ASN A 104 -14.74 8.25 19.76
N PRO A 105 -14.52 7.08 20.37
CA PRO A 105 -14.64 5.80 19.65
C PRO A 105 -16.07 5.44 19.24
N GLU A 106 -17.10 6.03 19.87
CA GLU A 106 -18.50 5.73 19.57
C GLU A 106 -19.08 6.67 18.50
N THR A 107 -18.72 7.95 18.56
CA THR A 107 -19.24 8.96 17.61
C THR A 107 -18.32 9.24 16.45
N GLY A 108 -17.02 8.92 16.57
CA GLY A 108 -15.98 9.27 15.61
C GLY A 108 -15.58 10.76 15.62
N GLU A 109 -16.24 11.59 16.44
CA GLU A 109 -15.97 13.03 16.50
C GLU A 109 -14.64 13.32 17.22
N ALA A 110 -13.93 14.32 16.72
CA ALA A 110 -12.70 14.80 17.37
C ALA A 110 -13.03 15.44 18.73
N VAL A 111 -12.44 14.92 19.80
CA VAL A 111 -12.55 15.46 21.15
C VAL A 111 -11.36 16.36 21.52
N GLN A 112 -10.21 16.12 20.89
CA GLN A 112 -9.02 16.94 21.06
C GLN A 112 -8.13 16.87 19.81
N THR A 113 -7.51 17.99 19.47
CA THR A 113 -6.49 18.08 18.43
C THR A 113 -5.23 18.69 19.02
N ILE A 114 -4.11 17.99 18.87
CA ILE A 114 -2.80 18.41 19.36
C ILE A 114 -1.94 18.74 18.14
N ALA A 115 -1.56 20.02 18.01
CA ALA A 115 -0.69 20.46 16.93
C ALA A 115 0.76 20.05 17.21
N LEU A 116 1.37 19.31 16.29
CA LEU A 116 2.76 18.89 16.37
C LEU A 116 3.71 19.80 15.57
N GLY A 117 3.15 20.71 14.75
CA GLY A 117 3.91 21.60 13.87
C GLY A 117 4.40 20.94 12.60
N ALA A 118 5.42 21.54 11.98
CA ALA A 118 6.07 20.99 10.80
C ALA A 118 6.98 19.82 11.21
N LEU A 119 6.92 18.72 10.45
CA LEU A 119 7.70 17.51 10.71
C LEU A 119 8.31 16.98 9.41
N PRO A 120 9.53 16.41 9.47
CA PRO A 120 10.21 15.89 8.29
C PRO A 120 9.64 14.55 7.81
N LYS A 121 9.90 14.22 6.56
CA LYS A 121 9.74 12.87 5.97
C LYS A 121 10.43 11.82 6.84
N GLY A 122 9.86 10.60 6.87
CA GLY A 122 10.37 9.46 7.61
C GLY A 122 9.81 9.35 9.02
N ALA A 123 10.57 8.76 9.94
CA ALA A 123 10.13 8.42 11.28
C ALA A 123 9.97 9.64 12.18
N ASN A 124 8.82 9.74 12.81
CA ASN A 124 8.46 10.79 13.76
C ASN A 124 7.84 10.19 15.02
N GLN A 125 7.96 10.90 16.13
CA GLN A 125 7.35 10.51 17.39
C GLN A 125 6.90 11.73 18.20
N THR A 126 5.90 11.52 19.06
CA THR A 126 5.46 12.50 20.05
C THR A 126 4.98 11.79 21.32
N THR A 127 4.98 12.47 22.45
CA THR A 127 4.51 11.92 23.71
C THR A 127 3.23 12.62 24.16
N ILE A 128 2.31 11.85 24.75
CA ILE A 128 1.10 12.37 25.38
C ILE A 128 1.06 11.86 26.81
N SER A 129 0.90 12.76 27.78
CA SER A 129 0.66 12.40 29.17
C SER A 129 -0.75 11.83 29.33
N ARG A 130 -0.91 10.81 30.19
CA ARG A 130 -2.23 10.30 30.58
C ARG A 130 -3.13 11.35 31.19
N ALA A 131 -2.53 12.29 31.93
CA ALA A 131 -3.26 13.38 32.55
C ALA A 131 -3.90 14.35 31.54
N ASP A 132 -3.37 14.37 30.31
CA ASP A 132 -3.86 15.24 29.23
C ASP A 132 -4.90 14.56 28.33
N LEU A 133 -5.22 13.27 28.58
CA LEU A 133 -6.21 12.56 27.79
C LEU A 133 -7.64 12.84 28.27
N PRO A 134 -8.56 13.21 27.36
CA PRO A 134 -9.90 13.67 27.72
C PRO A 134 -10.87 12.53 28.04
N ALA A 135 -10.53 11.26 27.78
CA ALA A 135 -11.39 10.11 28.02
C ALA A 135 -10.60 8.81 28.24
N GLU A 136 -11.27 7.81 28.81
CA GLU A 136 -10.67 6.50 29.14
C GLU A 136 -10.31 5.65 27.92
N LYS A 137 -11.01 5.83 26.82
CA LYS A 137 -10.73 5.18 25.53
C LYS A 137 -10.87 6.19 24.41
N LEU A 138 -9.89 6.23 23.53
CA LEU A 138 -9.82 7.18 22.42
C LEU A 138 -9.31 6.46 21.16
N ASN A 139 -10.00 6.63 20.06
CA ASN A 139 -9.41 6.42 18.77
C ASN A 139 -8.52 7.61 18.45
N TRP A 140 -7.52 7.41 17.62
CA TRP A 140 -6.63 8.50 17.24
C TRP A 140 -6.20 8.40 15.78
N SER A 141 -5.78 9.52 15.24
CA SER A 141 -5.31 9.62 13.86
C SER A 141 -4.24 10.69 13.74
N ILE A 142 -3.43 10.58 12.72
CA ILE A 142 -2.48 11.62 12.31
C ILE A 142 -3.04 12.33 11.08
N GLN A 143 -3.23 13.63 11.19
CA GLN A 143 -3.47 14.50 10.05
C GLN A 143 -2.13 15.10 9.62
N ALA A 144 -1.68 14.77 8.42
CA ALA A 144 -0.52 15.38 7.80
C ALA A 144 -0.98 16.39 6.75
N ILE A 145 -0.35 17.56 6.73
CA ILE A 145 -0.63 18.67 5.81
C ILE A 145 0.70 19.09 5.18
N ALA A 146 0.74 19.20 3.87
CA ALA A 146 1.89 19.69 3.12
C ALA A 146 1.48 20.82 2.15
N GLY A 147 2.45 21.40 1.46
CA GLY A 147 2.19 22.36 0.40
C GLY A 147 1.37 21.76 -0.74
N ASN A 148 0.72 22.62 -1.53
CA ASN A 148 -0.07 22.20 -2.68
C ASN A 148 0.79 21.46 -3.70
N VAL A 149 0.22 20.46 -4.37
CA VAL A 149 0.80 19.86 -5.57
C VAL A 149 0.19 20.55 -6.78
N THR A 150 0.94 21.42 -7.44
CA THR A 150 0.41 22.27 -8.51
C THR A 150 0.45 21.62 -9.89
N LYS A 151 1.31 20.60 -10.07
CA LYS A 151 1.53 19.94 -11.36
C LYS A 151 1.59 18.43 -11.20
N PHE A 152 1.20 17.72 -12.25
CA PHE A 152 1.50 16.31 -12.40
C PHE A 152 3.01 16.15 -12.61
N THR A 153 3.71 15.71 -11.58
CA THR A 153 5.18 15.67 -11.53
C THR A 153 5.65 14.30 -11.06
N LYS A 154 6.67 13.76 -11.74
CA LYS A 154 7.34 12.53 -11.32
C LYS A 154 8.08 12.77 -10.01
N ILE A 155 7.86 11.90 -9.03
CA ILE A 155 8.45 11.95 -7.68
C ILE A 155 9.41 10.79 -7.42
N SER A 156 9.32 9.69 -8.17
CA SER A 156 10.34 8.64 -8.15
C SER A 156 11.57 9.09 -8.94
N ASP A 157 12.75 8.70 -8.48
CA ASP A 157 14.01 8.90 -9.21
C ASP A 157 14.26 7.76 -10.23
N ASP A 158 15.45 7.72 -10.82
CA ASP A 158 15.88 6.67 -11.75
C ASP A 158 16.77 5.63 -11.04
N SER A 159 16.59 5.42 -9.73
CA SER A 159 17.31 4.41 -8.96
C SER A 159 17.08 3.01 -9.54
N PRO A 160 18.11 2.13 -9.51
CA PRO A 160 17.94 0.72 -9.87
C PRO A 160 16.85 0.00 -9.07
N LEU A 161 16.50 0.50 -7.88
CA LEU A 161 15.43 -0.01 -7.04
C LEU A 161 14.06 -0.04 -7.76
N TYR A 162 13.82 0.90 -8.67
CA TYR A 162 12.55 1.02 -9.41
C TYR A 162 12.62 0.44 -10.83
N GLN A 163 13.70 -0.23 -11.17
CA GLN A 163 13.92 -0.83 -12.49
C GLN A 163 13.75 -2.36 -12.41
N TYR A 164 12.88 -2.90 -13.26
CA TYR A 164 12.55 -4.31 -13.35
C TYR A 164 12.48 -4.72 -14.81
N TYR A 165 12.90 -5.94 -15.16
CA TYR A 165 12.95 -6.37 -16.56
C TYR A 165 11.58 -6.45 -17.23
N ALA A 166 10.59 -7.02 -16.56
CA ALA A 166 9.25 -7.19 -17.10
C ALA A 166 8.15 -6.93 -16.06
N PRO A 167 8.11 -5.72 -15.45
CA PRO A 167 7.11 -5.39 -14.46
C PRO A 167 5.74 -5.27 -15.15
N TYR A 168 4.69 -5.84 -14.55
CA TYR A 168 3.40 -5.95 -15.21
C TYR A 168 2.21 -5.47 -14.38
N GLY A 169 2.25 -5.65 -13.07
CA GLY A 169 1.21 -5.20 -12.15
C GLY A 169 1.80 -4.43 -10.97
N VAL A 170 1.03 -3.49 -10.45
CA VAL A 170 1.31 -2.77 -9.21
C VAL A 170 0.06 -2.77 -8.35
N ALA A 171 0.22 -3.08 -7.07
CA ALA A 171 -0.86 -2.99 -6.08
C ALA A 171 -0.32 -2.36 -4.79
N ILE A 172 -1.17 -1.63 -4.09
CA ILE A 172 -0.79 -0.90 -2.88
C ILE A 172 -1.79 -1.24 -1.78
N ASP A 173 -1.28 -1.53 -0.59
CA ASP A 173 -2.12 -1.66 0.59
C ASP A 173 -2.61 -0.26 1.02
N LYS A 174 -3.88 0.02 0.79
CA LYS A 174 -4.52 1.31 1.07
C LYS A 174 -5.37 1.30 2.33
N SER A 175 -5.38 0.19 3.07
CA SER A 175 -6.19 0.06 4.28
C SER A 175 -5.39 0.43 5.53
N PRO A 176 -5.74 1.50 6.25
CA PRO A 176 -5.11 1.80 7.54
C PRO A 176 -5.34 0.73 8.61
N GLU A 177 -6.32 -0.16 8.42
CA GLU A 177 -6.58 -1.30 9.29
C GLU A 177 -5.59 -2.47 9.07
N SER A 178 -4.85 -2.45 7.97
CA SER A 178 -3.81 -3.43 7.68
C SER A 178 -2.52 -3.14 8.45
N ASP A 179 -1.84 -4.18 8.91
CA ASP A 179 -0.50 -4.08 9.49
C ASP A 179 0.57 -3.73 8.43
N TYR A 180 0.20 -3.81 7.16
CA TYR A 180 1.07 -3.59 6.00
C TYR A 180 0.71 -2.33 5.21
N PHE A 181 -0.08 -1.45 5.80
CA PHE A 181 -0.55 -0.21 5.18
C PHE A 181 0.58 0.58 4.50
N GLY A 182 0.35 0.96 3.26
CA GLY A 182 1.28 1.68 2.41
C GLY A 182 2.27 0.80 1.64
N ARG A 183 2.36 -0.51 1.89
CA ARG A 183 3.24 -1.40 1.10
C ARG A 183 2.82 -1.46 -0.36
N ILE A 184 3.83 -1.53 -1.22
CA ILE A 184 3.70 -1.57 -2.67
C ILE A 184 4.20 -2.94 -3.16
N TYR A 185 3.39 -3.62 -3.96
CA TYR A 185 3.68 -4.91 -4.56
C TYR A 185 3.79 -4.76 -6.06
N ILE A 186 4.95 -5.15 -6.63
CA ILE A 186 5.23 -5.08 -8.06
C ILE A 186 5.40 -6.50 -8.59
N THR A 187 4.58 -6.91 -9.53
CA THR A 187 4.75 -8.19 -10.21
C THR A 187 5.74 -8.06 -11.36
N ASN A 188 6.67 -9.01 -11.46
CA ASN A 188 7.63 -9.12 -12.57
C ASN A 188 7.46 -10.47 -13.26
N THR A 189 7.08 -10.47 -14.53
CA THR A 189 6.60 -11.64 -15.26
C THR A 189 7.69 -12.44 -15.97
N ALA A 190 8.87 -11.86 -16.15
CA ALA A 190 10.00 -12.54 -16.78
C ALA A 190 11.31 -12.11 -16.14
N ALA A 191 12.28 -13.04 -16.11
CA ALA A 191 13.63 -12.76 -15.65
C ALA A 191 14.47 -12.15 -16.77
N GLY A 192 15.36 -11.24 -16.43
CA GLY A 192 16.27 -10.62 -17.38
C GLY A 192 17.03 -9.44 -16.80
N THR A 193 17.89 -8.84 -17.62
CA THR A 193 18.66 -7.65 -17.28
C THR A 193 17.98 -6.43 -17.87
N VAL A 194 17.75 -5.43 -17.04
CA VAL A 194 17.14 -4.16 -17.42
C VAL A 194 18.03 -3.43 -18.43
N SER A 195 17.44 -3.01 -19.53
CA SER A 195 18.11 -2.24 -20.59
C SER A 195 17.78 -0.74 -20.53
N ALA A 196 16.65 -0.37 -19.91
CA ALA A 196 16.25 1.01 -19.70
C ALA A 196 16.98 1.62 -18.49
N GLY A 197 17.48 2.86 -18.63
CA GLY A 197 18.13 3.58 -17.55
C GLY A 197 19.63 3.71 -17.72
N ASN A 198 20.37 3.89 -16.63
CA ASN A 198 21.81 4.06 -16.65
C ASN A 198 22.50 2.71 -16.90
N PRO A 199 23.19 2.50 -18.02
CA PRO A 199 23.84 1.23 -18.34
C PRO A 199 24.93 0.82 -17.34
N SER A 200 25.46 1.73 -16.52
CA SER A 200 26.40 1.41 -15.44
C SER A 200 25.72 0.79 -14.20
N GLN A 201 24.41 0.78 -14.16
CA GLN A 201 23.59 0.27 -13.03
C GLN A 201 22.56 -0.79 -13.51
N ALA A 202 22.87 -1.50 -14.57
CA ALA A 202 21.99 -2.55 -15.08
C ALA A 202 21.62 -3.53 -13.95
N GLN A 203 20.33 -3.68 -13.69
CA GLN A 203 19.80 -4.58 -12.68
C GLN A 203 19.24 -5.83 -13.35
N THR A 204 19.65 -6.99 -12.85
CA THR A 204 19.01 -8.25 -13.21
C THR A 204 17.80 -8.48 -12.30
N SER A 205 16.65 -8.82 -12.88
CA SER A 205 15.46 -9.17 -12.09
C SER A 205 15.02 -10.60 -12.35
N THR A 206 14.34 -11.21 -11.38
CA THR A 206 13.76 -12.55 -11.45
C THR A 206 12.23 -12.48 -11.51
N VAL A 207 11.60 -13.61 -11.84
CA VAL A 207 10.14 -13.73 -11.90
C VAL A 207 9.57 -13.79 -10.48
N GLY A 208 8.52 -13.04 -10.21
CA GLY A 208 7.85 -13.03 -8.91
C GLY A 208 7.33 -11.66 -8.51
N VAL A 209 7.33 -11.36 -7.22
CA VAL A 209 6.81 -10.13 -6.64
C VAL A 209 7.92 -9.39 -5.89
N TYR A 210 8.08 -8.11 -6.18
CA TYR A 210 8.92 -7.18 -5.41
C TYR A 210 8.05 -6.38 -4.46
N VAL A 211 8.58 -6.06 -3.28
CA VAL A 211 7.82 -5.35 -2.24
C VAL A 211 8.61 -4.13 -1.78
N LEU A 212 7.96 -2.97 -1.83
CA LEU A 212 8.50 -1.70 -1.34
C LEU A 212 7.66 -1.17 -0.17
N GLY A 213 8.27 -0.33 0.65
CA GLY A 213 7.59 0.41 1.71
C GLY A 213 6.73 1.56 1.18
N ALA A 214 5.97 2.21 2.08
CA ALA A 214 5.14 3.38 1.76
C ALA A 214 5.95 4.60 1.29
N ASP A 215 7.22 4.66 1.66
CA ASP A 215 8.21 5.68 1.23
C ASP A 215 9.01 5.23 0.00
N ILE A 216 8.53 4.16 -0.66
CA ILE A 216 9.17 3.49 -1.80
C ILE A 216 10.58 2.94 -1.51
N SER A 217 10.93 2.73 -0.23
CA SER A 217 12.17 2.03 0.14
C SER A 217 12.04 0.52 -0.09
N ASP A 218 13.17 -0.15 -0.34
CA ASP A 218 13.22 -1.62 -0.41
C ASP A 218 13.19 -2.22 1.00
N ILE A 219 12.00 -2.60 1.47
CA ILE A 219 11.82 -3.21 2.79
C ILE A 219 12.23 -4.67 2.84
N THR A 220 12.41 -5.31 1.70
CA THR A 220 12.72 -6.74 1.61
C THR A 220 14.20 -7.01 1.53
N GLN A 221 14.99 -6.02 1.13
CA GLN A 221 16.43 -6.12 0.88
C GLN A 221 16.80 -7.27 -0.08
N GLN A 222 15.87 -7.65 -0.94
CA GLN A 222 16.04 -8.73 -1.93
C GLN A 222 16.87 -8.31 -3.14
N GLY A 223 17.02 -7.00 -3.36
CA GLY A 223 17.74 -6.49 -4.51
C GLY A 223 17.11 -6.95 -5.83
N SER A 224 17.84 -7.76 -6.58
CA SER A 224 17.39 -8.28 -7.89
C SER A 224 16.50 -9.52 -7.82
N THR A 225 16.26 -10.09 -6.63
CA THR A 225 15.53 -11.34 -6.46
C THR A 225 14.09 -11.08 -6.00
N ALA A 226 13.11 -11.48 -6.81
CA ALA A 226 11.69 -11.41 -6.46
C ALA A 226 11.26 -12.59 -5.56
N TYR A 227 10.20 -12.40 -4.79
CA TYR A 227 9.51 -13.49 -4.12
C TYR A 227 8.69 -14.29 -5.13
N SER A 228 8.99 -15.58 -5.27
CA SER A 228 8.25 -16.49 -6.17
C SER A 228 7.42 -17.52 -5.41
N GLY A 229 7.63 -17.66 -4.10
CA GLY A 229 7.09 -18.75 -3.31
C GLY A 229 7.60 -20.11 -3.82
N THR A 230 6.74 -21.12 -3.77
CA THR A 230 7.00 -22.43 -4.37
C THR A 230 6.48 -22.53 -5.81
N ILE A 231 6.03 -21.42 -6.40
CA ILE A 231 5.40 -21.41 -7.72
C ILE A 231 6.48 -21.35 -8.80
N SER A 232 6.43 -22.30 -9.73
CA SER A 232 7.23 -22.26 -10.95
C SER A 232 6.49 -21.42 -12.00
N TRP A 233 6.60 -20.09 -11.89
CA TRP A 233 6.00 -19.16 -12.85
C TRP A 233 6.52 -19.45 -14.27
N SER A 234 5.72 -19.10 -15.28
CA SER A 234 6.05 -19.43 -16.69
C SER A 234 7.35 -18.80 -17.18
N GLY A 235 7.78 -17.67 -16.59
CA GLY A 235 8.91 -16.87 -17.06
C GLY A 235 8.64 -16.19 -18.42
N GLU A 236 7.45 -16.32 -18.97
CA GLU A 236 7.02 -15.68 -20.21
C GLU A 236 6.43 -14.30 -19.89
N THR A 237 6.92 -13.29 -20.60
CA THR A 237 6.50 -11.88 -20.39
C THR A 237 4.99 -11.74 -20.47
N GLY A 238 4.41 -11.17 -19.43
CA GLY A 238 2.98 -10.89 -19.34
C GLY A 238 2.10 -12.08 -18.96
N MET A 239 2.66 -13.24 -18.56
CA MET A 239 1.84 -14.41 -18.18
C MET A 239 1.61 -14.54 -16.68
N GLY A 240 2.65 -14.54 -15.84
CA GLY A 240 2.48 -14.65 -14.39
C GLY A 240 3.78 -14.50 -13.59
N PRO A 241 3.70 -13.97 -12.37
CA PRO A 241 2.52 -13.31 -11.79
C PRO A 241 2.19 -12.05 -12.57
N ARG A 242 0.91 -11.87 -12.94
CA ARG A 242 0.54 -10.83 -13.90
C ARG A 242 0.14 -9.51 -13.23
N LYS A 243 -0.95 -9.53 -12.47
CA LYS A 243 -1.45 -8.39 -11.71
C LYS A 243 -1.75 -8.81 -10.28
N ALA A 244 -1.83 -7.81 -9.40
CA ALA A 244 -2.11 -8.00 -8.00
C ALA A 244 -3.26 -7.11 -7.54
N ALA A 245 -3.88 -7.47 -6.41
CA ALA A 245 -4.82 -6.64 -5.67
C ALA A 245 -4.65 -6.92 -4.18
N VAL A 246 -4.79 -5.89 -3.34
CA VAL A 246 -4.67 -6.00 -1.89
C VAL A 246 -6.03 -5.82 -1.24
N ALA A 247 -6.39 -6.74 -0.35
CA ALA A 247 -7.60 -6.66 0.44
C ALA A 247 -7.40 -5.72 1.66
N SER A 248 -8.50 -5.26 2.26
CA SER A 248 -8.47 -4.36 3.43
C SER A 248 -7.77 -4.97 4.65
N ASP A 249 -7.67 -6.29 4.73
CA ASP A 249 -6.95 -7.04 5.77
C ASP A 249 -5.47 -7.32 5.44
N GLY A 250 -4.95 -6.76 4.34
CA GLY A 250 -3.56 -6.89 3.90
C GLY A 250 -3.25 -8.13 3.06
N ARG A 251 -4.22 -9.03 2.82
CA ARG A 251 -4.01 -10.19 1.91
C ARG A 251 -3.76 -9.71 0.49
N VAL A 252 -2.74 -10.29 -0.16
CA VAL A 252 -2.32 -9.91 -1.52
C VAL A 252 -2.69 -11.01 -2.50
N PHE A 253 -3.59 -10.72 -3.42
CA PHE A 253 -4.03 -11.65 -4.46
C PHE A 253 -3.28 -11.38 -5.76
N LEU A 254 -2.74 -12.44 -6.34
CA LEU A 254 -1.98 -12.41 -7.60
C LEU A 254 -2.73 -13.23 -8.65
N CYS A 255 -2.58 -12.90 -9.92
CA CYS A 255 -3.16 -13.70 -10.98
C CYS A 255 -2.13 -14.20 -12.00
N ASP A 256 -2.44 -15.31 -12.65
CA ASP A 256 -1.65 -15.91 -13.72
C ASP A 256 -2.52 -16.20 -14.95
N ALA A 257 -2.05 -15.76 -16.11
CA ALA A 257 -2.72 -15.91 -17.40
C ALA A 257 -2.09 -17.00 -18.28
N SER A 258 -1.15 -17.78 -17.74
CA SER A 258 -0.54 -18.91 -18.46
C SER A 258 -1.45 -20.15 -18.50
N THR A 259 -1.12 -21.09 -19.34
CA THR A 259 -1.83 -22.37 -19.40
C THR A 259 -1.41 -23.34 -18.29
N ASN A 260 -0.20 -23.18 -17.75
CA ASN A 260 0.36 -24.12 -16.77
C ASN A 260 0.01 -23.73 -15.33
N ASN A 261 0.00 -22.42 -15.05
CA ASN A 261 -0.25 -21.87 -13.71
C ASN A 261 -1.50 -20.99 -13.68
N ALA A 262 -2.45 -21.22 -14.61
CA ALA A 262 -3.69 -20.47 -14.64
C ALA A 262 -4.35 -20.40 -13.25
N GLY A 263 -4.82 -19.21 -12.86
CA GLY A 263 -5.56 -19.08 -11.60
C GLY A 263 -5.22 -17.83 -10.80
N ILE A 264 -5.57 -17.92 -9.53
CA ILE A 264 -5.37 -16.86 -8.55
C ILE A 264 -4.59 -17.42 -7.36
N TYR A 265 -3.63 -16.65 -6.90
CA TYR A 265 -2.72 -16.99 -5.82
C TYR A 265 -2.84 -15.98 -4.71
N LEU A 266 -2.58 -16.42 -3.49
CA LEU A 266 -2.48 -15.60 -2.30
C LEU A 266 -1.02 -15.52 -1.86
N MET A 267 -0.52 -14.31 -1.70
CA MET A 267 0.77 -14.03 -1.07
C MET A 267 0.51 -13.61 0.37
N ASN A 268 1.16 -14.28 1.31
CA ASN A 268 1.17 -13.87 2.70
C ASN A 268 2.05 -12.61 2.84
N PRO A 269 1.53 -11.47 3.34
CA PRO A 269 2.28 -10.23 3.41
C PRO A 269 3.36 -10.21 4.50
N GLU A 270 3.36 -11.15 5.43
CA GLU A 270 4.36 -11.29 6.50
C GLU A 270 5.53 -12.18 6.07
N THR A 271 5.23 -13.38 5.55
CA THR A 271 6.25 -14.38 5.19
C THR A 271 6.64 -14.32 3.71
N PHE A 272 5.84 -13.66 2.89
CA PHE A 272 5.94 -13.58 1.43
C PHE A 272 5.77 -14.94 0.71
N ASP A 273 5.28 -15.95 1.42
CA ASP A 273 4.90 -17.23 0.81
C ASP A 273 3.71 -17.06 -0.13
N ILE A 274 3.75 -17.75 -1.27
CA ILE A 274 2.71 -17.69 -2.29
C ILE A 274 2.11 -19.08 -2.50
N SER A 275 0.79 -19.16 -2.47
CA SER A 275 0.04 -20.40 -2.70
C SER A 275 -1.21 -20.18 -3.53
N SER A 276 -1.67 -21.21 -4.27
CA SER A 276 -2.95 -21.14 -4.98
C SER A 276 -4.12 -21.06 -3.98
N ILE A 277 -5.10 -20.20 -4.24
CA ILE A 277 -6.34 -20.21 -3.47
C ILE A 277 -7.24 -21.40 -3.79
N PHE A 278 -7.09 -22.04 -4.95
CA PHE A 278 -7.95 -23.12 -5.44
C PHE A 278 -7.49 -24.50 -4.93
N THR A 279 -7.96 -24.88 -3.77
CA THR A 279 -7.58 -26.15 -3.13
C THR A 279 -8.22 -27.35 -3.85
N GLY A 280 -7.40 -28.36 -4.18
CA GLY A 280 -7.84 -29.58 -4.86
C GLY A 280 -8.21 -29.35 -6.33
N ALA A 281 -7.81 -28.25 -6.91
CA ALA A 281 -8.02 -27.98 -8.33
C ALA A 281 -7.12 -28.82 -9.22
N THR A 282 -7.66 -29.24 -10.37
CA THR A 282 -6.91 -29.87 -11.46
C THR A 282 -6.88 -28.95 -12.66
N ASN A 283 -5.73 -28.83 -13.31
CA ASN A 283 -5.58 -28.00 -14.50
C ASN A 283 -5.92 -28.84 -15.77
N SER A 284 -6.71 -28.26 -16.66
CA SER A 284 -7.01 -28.81 -17.97
C SER A 284 -7.06 -27.69 -19.00
N ASN A 285 -6.05 -27.67 -19.90
CA ASN A 285 -5.95 -26.68 -20.99
C ASN A 285 -6.04 -25.20 -20.51
N GLY A 286 -5.40 -24.89 -19.39
CA GLY A 286 -5.42 -23.55 -18.81
C GLY A 286 -6.71 -23.21 -18.03
N SER A 287 -7.51 -24.21 -17.71
CA SER A 287 -8.70 -24.07 -16.86
C SER A 287 -8.54 -24.90 -15.60
N LEU A 288 -8.90 -24.33 -14.45
CA LEU A 288 -8.94 -25.04 -13.17
C LEU A 288 -10.32 -25.62 -12.92
N MET A 289 -10.33 -26.90 -12.51
CA MET A 289 -11.55 -27.67 -12.23
C MET A 289 -11.52 -28.20 -10.81
N ILE A 290 -12.63 -28.09 -10.08
CA ILE A 290 -12.85 -28.72 -8.78
C ILE A 290 -14.09 -29.60 -8.87
N GLY A 291 -13.93 -30.89 -8.58
CA GLY A 291 -15.02 -31.86 -8.69
C GLY A 291 -15.70 -31.92 -10.08
N GLY A 292 -14.91 -31.69 -11.13
CA GLY A 292 -15.39 -31.65 -12.51
C GLY A 292 -16.12 -30.36 -12.92
N LYS A 293 -16.18 -29.38 -12.04
CA LYS A 293 -16.79 -28.06 -12.32
C LYS A 293 -15.70 -27.02 -12.59
N TYR A 294 -15.96 -26.15 -13.57
CA TYR A 294 -15.10 -25.01 -13.87
C TYR A 294 -15.04 -24.04 -12.69
N VAL A 295 -13.83 -23.61 -12.33
CA VAL A 295 -13.59 -22.67 -11.22
C VAL A 295 -13.00 -21.37 -11.73
N CYS A 296 -11.91 -21.44 -12.48
CA CYS A 296 -11.30 -20.32 -13.17
C CYS A 296 -10.42 -20.79 -14.31
N GLY A 297 -9.97 -19.88 -15.15
CA GLY A 297 -9.02 -20.13 -16.22
C GLY A 297 -7.82 -19.20 -16.15
N GLN A 298 -7.40 -18.72 -17.30
CA GLN A 298 -6.29 -17.78 -17.46
C GLN A 298 -6.74 -16.39 -17.01
N ILE A 299 -6.26 -15.94 -15.86
CA ILE A 299 -6.70 -14.68 -15.24
C ILE A 299 -5.78 -13.55 -15.65
N THR A 300 -6.35 -12.52 -16.29
CA THR A 300 -5.59 -11.36 -16.80
C THR A 300 -5.59 -10.16 -15.86
N ALA A 301 -6.56 -10.06 -14.96
CA ALA A 301 -6.65 -9.02 -13.95
C ALA A 301 -7.45 -9.50 -12.73
N VAL A 302 -7.12 -8.97 -11.57
CA VAL A 302 -7.83 -9.16 -10.31
C VAL A 302 -8.12 -7.82 -9.66
N GLY A 303 -9.20 -7.75 -8.88
CA GLY A 303 -9.59 -6.60 -8.07
C GLY A 303 -10.33 -7.06 -6.82
N ILE A 304 -10.30 -6.27 -5.76
CA ILE A 304 -10.89 -6.60 -4.46
C ILE A 304 -11.84 -5.48 -4.03
N ARG A 305 -12.95 -5.86 -3.39
CA ARG A 305 -13.89 -4.97 -2.73
C ARG A 305 -14.41 -5.61 -1.45
N GLY A 306 -14.81 -4.77 -0.49
CA GLY A 306 -15.38 -5.22 0.79
C GLY A 306 -14.35 -5.44 1.86
N GLU A 307 -14.82 -5.80 3.05
CA GLU A 307 -14.02 -5.97 4.26
C GLU A 307 -14.44 -7.24 4.99
N GLY A 308 -13.49 -7.92 5.65
CA GLY A 308 -13.74 -9.11 6.44
C GLY A 308 -14.61 -10.13 5.71
N ALA A 309 -15.74 -10.51 6.30
CA ALA A 309 -16.67 -11.50 5.73
C ALA A 309 -17.33 -11.05 4.41
N THR A 310 -17.30 -9.75 4.09
CA THR A 310 -17.89 -9.19 2.85
C THR A 310 -16.89 -9.08 1.70
N THR A 311 -15.65 -9.49 1.89
CA THR A 311 -14.60 -9.41 0.87
C THR A 311 -14.99 -10.19 -0.39
N GLN A 312 -14.96 -9.50 -1.53
CA GLN A 312 -15.22 -10.03 -2.86
C GLN A 312 -13.98 -9.90 -3.74
N LEU A 313 -13.62 -10.99 -4.39
CA LEU A 313 -12.54 -11.05 -5.38
C LEU A 313 -13.15 -11.06 -6.78
N TYR A 314 -12.76 -10.12 -7.60
CA TYR A 314 -13.15 -9.97 -9.00
C TYR A 314 -11.99 -10.41 -9.88
N ALA A 315 -12.28 -11.14 -10.95
CA ALA A 315 -11.27 -11.64 -11.88
C ALA A 315 -11.74 -11.54 -13.34
N ILE A 316 -10.87 -11.04 -14.21
CA ILE A 316 -11.08 -11.14 -15.66
C ILE A 316 -10.43 -12.43 -16.14
N ASP A 317 -11.27 -13.34 -16.63
CA ASP A 317 -10.91 -14.67 -17.11
C ASP A 317 -10.94 -14.68 -18.64
N LYS A 318 -9.78 -14.86 -19.27
CA LYS A 318 -9.67 -14.90 -20.73
C LYS A 318 -9.97 -16.26 -21.33
N THR A 319 -10.18 -17.30 -20.54
CA THR A 319 -10.46 -18.64 -21.03
C THR A 319 -11.81 -18.65 -21.74
N ALA A 320 -11.81 -18.99 -23.01
CA ALA A 320 -13.03 -19.05 -23.79
C ALA A 320 -13.84 -20.29 -23.41
N SER A 321 -15.11 -20.14 -23.07
CA SER A 321 -16.03 -21.26 -23.02
C SER A 321 -16.66 -21.48 -24.41
N GLY A 322 -16.36 -22.61 -25.05
CA GLY A 322 -16.94 -22.97 -26.33
C GLY A 322 -16.35 -22.23 -27.56
N SER A 323 -17.06 -22.26 -28.67
CA SER A 323 -16.64 -21.69 -29.96
C SER A 323 -16.77 -20.17 -30.07
N SER A 324 -17.19 -19.48 -29.03
CA SER A 324 -17.31 -18.02 -28.98
C SER A 324 -16.27 -17.45 -28.05
N TRP A 325 -15.56 -16.42 -28.49
CA TRP A 325 -14.53 -15.64 -27.78
C TRP A 325 -15.10 -14.90 -26.56
N LYS A 326 -15.99 -15.52 -25.80
CA LYS A 326 -16.58 -14.93 -24.61
C LYS A 326 -15.59 -15.03 -23.46
N LYS A 327 -15.23 -13.89 -22.95
CA LYS A 327 -14.47 -13.70 -21.73
C LYS A 327 -15.44 -13.56 -20.57
N PHE A 328 -14.97 -13.86 -19.35
CA PHE A 328 -15.81 -13.79 -18.17
C PHE A 328 -15.21 -12.83 -17.14
N ILE A 329 -16.12 -12.19 -16.41
CA ILE A 329 -15.80 -11.53 -15.15
C ILE A 329 -16.37 -12.45 -14.07
N ASN A 330 -15.48 -13.10 -13.34
CA ASN A 330 -15.83 -14.01 -12.24
C ASN A 330 -15.77 -13.24 -10.92
N VAL A 331 -16.74 -13.50 -10.05
CA VAL A 331 -16.78 -12.92 -8.69
C VAL A 331 -16.81 -14.06 -7.69
N TYR A 332 -15.93 -13.97 -6.69
CA TYR A 332 -15.80 -14.92 -5.60
C TYR A 332 -16.06 -14.18 -4.29
N ASN A 333 -17.09 -14.57 -3.53
CA ASN A 333 -17.38 -14.04 -2.19
C ASN A 333 -16.43 -14.73 -1.20
N ILE A 334 -15.13 -14.37 -1.28
CA ILE A 334 -14.09 -15.09 -0.56
C ILE A 334 -14.11 -14.82 0.94
N GLY A 335 -14.65 -13.67 1.39
CA GLY A 335 -14.66 -13.28 2.79
C GLY A 335 -13.27 -13.28 3.39
N GLU A 336 -13.11 -13.82 4.58
CA GLU A 336 -11.82 -13.97 5.28
C GLU A 336 -11.07 -15.27 4.91
N SER A 337 -11.60 -16.06 3.95
CA SER A 337 -10.98 -17.33 3.57
C SER A 337 -9.73 -17.11 2.71
N ASN A 338 -8.72 -17.94 2.93
CA ASN A 338 -7.52 -18.02 2.11
C ASN A 338 -7.63 -19.06 0.99
N THR A 339 -8.74 -19.78 0.93
CA THR A 339 -8.96 -20.87 -0.03
C THR A 339 -10.36 -20.79 -0.65
N TRP A 340 -10.46 -21.32 -1.86
CA TRP A 340 -11.70 -21.43 -2.61
C TRP A 340 -11.88 -22.84 -3.19
N THR A 341 -13.06 -23.42 -3.03
CA THR A 341 -13.31 -24.85 -3.37
C THR A 341 -14.53 -25.09 -4.26
N THR A 342 -15.16 -24.04 -4.77
CA THR A 342 -16.38 -24.13 -5.58
C THR A 342 -16.27 -23.33 -6.87
N ALA A 343 -17.29 -23.36 -7.73
CA ALA A 343 -17.41 -22.42 -8.84
C ALA A 343 -17.51 -20.96 -8.34
N PRO A 344 -17.23 -19.94 -9.19
CA PRO A 344 -17.46 -18.55 -8.82
C PRO A 344 -18.93 -18.32 -8.40
N ASN A 345 -19.16 -17.36 -7.50
CA ASN A 345 -20.53 -16.97 -7.11
C ASN A 345 -21.29 -16.36 -8.29
N GLU A 346 -20.57 -15.55 -9.06
CA GLU A 346 -21.08 -14.95 -10.29
C GLU A 346 -20.06 -15.13 -11.42
N SER A 347 -20.58 -15.35 -12.62
CA SER A 347 -19.79 -15.37 -13.85
C SER A 347 -20.57 -14.64 -14.93
N LYS A 348 -20.16 -13.41 -15.22
CA LYS A 348 -20.77 -12.57 -16.23
C LYS A 348 -19.99 -12.67 -17.53
N ALA A 349 -20.67 -12.94 -18.64
CA ALA A 349 -20.04 -12.81 -19.95
C ALA A 349 -19.65 -11.34 -20.13
N ALA A 350 -18.36 -11.06 -20.22
CA ALA A 350 -17.89 -9.73 -20.55
C ALA A 350 -18.27 -9.40 -21.99
N SER A 351 -18.36 -8.11 -22.31
CA SER A 351 -18.47 -7.68 -23.70
C SER A 351 -17.30 -8.26 -24.49
N SER A 352 -17.45 -8.46 -25.79
CA SER A 352 -16.45 -9.08 -26.67
C SER A 352 -15.06 -8.43 -26.63
N TYR A 353 -14.93 -7.32 -25.95
CA TYR A 353 -13.72 -6.52 -25.84
C TYR A 353 -13.02 -6.65 -24.48
N VAL A 354 -13.72 -6.97 -23.39
CA VAL A 354 -13.09 -7.18 -22.07
C VAL A 354 -12.45 -8.57 -22.00
N GLY A 355 -11.20 -8.66 -21.54
CA GLY A 355 -10.49 -9.92 -21.33
C GLY A 355 -9.44 -10.26 -22.39
N ASN A 356 -8.97 -9.29 -23.15
CA ASN A 356 -7.71 -9.41 -23.88
C ASN A 356 -6.52 -9.43 -22.89
N ASP A 357 -5.34 -9.74 -23.40
CA ASP A 357 -4.15 -9.96 -22.57
C ASP A 357 -3.79 -8.77 -21.67
N ASN A 358 -4.09 -7.55 -22.09
CA ASN A 358 -3.92 -6.37 -21.24
C ASN A 358 -5.29 -5.83 -20.81
N SER A 359 -5.65 -6.11 -19.57
CA SER A 359 -6.92 -5.68 -18.97
C SER A 359 -6.71 -5.30 -17.50
N SER A 360 -7.64 -4.53 -16.98
CA SER A 360 -7.73 -4.16 -15.56
C SER A 360 -9.17 -4.26 -15.09
N ILE A 361 -9.35 -4.56 -13.81
CA ILE A 361 -10.63 -4.52 -13.12
C ILE A 361 -10.44 -3.84 -11.78
N VAL A 362 -11.22 -2.79 -11.53
CA VAL A 362 -11.16 -1.99 -10.30
C VAL A 362 -12.55 -1.90 -9.70
N PRO A 363 -12.87 -2.73 -8.71
CA PRO A 363 -14.13 -2.64 -7.98
C PRO A 363 -14.21 -1.33 -7.18
N VAL A 364 -15.42 -0.78 -7.12
CA VAL A 364 -15.78 0.42 -6.36
C VAL A 364 -17.08 0.16 -5.58
N SER A 365 -17.50 1.07 -4.72
CA SER A 365 -18.65 0.88 -3.83
C SER A 365 -19.96 0.52 -4.54
N THR A 366 -20.15 0.92 -5.79
CA THR A 366 -21.42 0.78 -6.54
C THR A 366 -21.33 -0.13 -7.76
N GLY A 367 -20.16 -0.78 -7.97
CA GLY A 367 -19.92 -1.62 -9.14
C GLY A 367 -18.42 -1.82 -9.38
N TYR A 368 -18.01 -1.85 -10.62
CA TYR A 368 -16.61 -1.94 -10.98
C TYR A 368 -16.30 -1.33 -12.34
N TRP A 369 -15.12 -0.77 -12.45
CA TRP A 369 -14.53 -0.35 -13.71
C TRP A 369 -13.71 -1.48 -14.31
N ALA A 370 -13.76 -1.61 -15.63
CA ALA A 370 -12.92 -2.53 -16.39
C ALA A 370 -12.28 -1.81 -17.56
N ALA A 371 -11.04 -2.12 -17.85
CA ALA A 371 -10.36 -1.63 -19.05
C ALA A 371 -9.69 -2.77 -19.79
N GLN A 372 -9.44 -2.56 -21.07
CA GLN A 372 -8.75 -3.53 -21.92
C GLN A 372 -7.87 -2.84 -22.96
N TYR A 373 -6.89 -3.57 -23.45
CA TYR A 373 -6.16 -3.20 -24.66
C TYR A 373 -7.13 -3.09 -25.84
N ARG A 374 -6.99 -2.00 -26.53
CA ARG A 374 -7.74 -1.68 -27.72
C ARG A 374 -6.90 -2.01 -28.95
N GLY A 375 -6.85 -3.26 -29.30
CA GLY A 375 -6.02 -3.74 -30.38
C GLY A 375 -6.74 -4.73 -31.29
N GLY A 376 -6.02 -5.27 -32.21
CA GLY A 376 -6.50 -6.31 -33.12
C GLY A 376 -7.12 -5.75 -34.39
N GLY A 377 -6.34 -5.13 -35.24
CA GLY A 377 -6.69 -4.82 -36.62
C GLY A 377 -7.67 -3.67 -36.84
N SER A 378 -8.34 -3.19 -35.80
CA SER A 378 -9.22 -2.04 -35.86
C SER A 378 -8.89 -1.06 -34.75
N ASN A 379 -7.85 -0.29 -34.94
CA ASN A 379 -7.54 0.89 -34.14
C ASN A 379 -8.61 1.98 -34.35
N SER A 380 -9.88 1.61 -34.20
CA SER A 380 -10.97 2.55 -34.34
C SER A 380 -11.27 3.22 -33.01
N PRO A 381 -11.38 4.54 -32.96
CA PRO A 381 -11.88 5.27 -31.81
C PRO A 381 -13.25 4.78 -31.32
N ALA A 382 -14.03 4.16 -32.16
CA ALA A 382 -15.32 3.58 -31.82
C ALA A 382 -15.24 2.27 -31.00
N ASN A 383 -14.06 1.63 -30.91
CA ASN A 383 -13.91 0.44 -30.06
C ASN A 383 -13.75 0.85 -28.60
N PRO A 384 -14.64 0.42 -27.70
CA PRO A 384 -14.53 0.79 -26.29
C PRO A 384 -13.33 0.14 -25.65
N CYS A 385 -12.63 0.87 -24.77
CA CYS A 385 -11.51 0.37 -24.00
C CYS A 385 -11.69 0.48 -22.49
N MET A 386 -12.67 1.26 -22.03
CA MET A 386 -13.04 1.38 -20.63
C MET A 386 -14.55 1.21 -20.48
N PHE A 387 -14.95 0.51 -19.43
CA PHE A 387 -16.33 0.13 -19.14
C PHE A 387 -16.62 0.36 -17.66
N TYR A 388 -17.88 0.65 -17.35
CA TYR A 388 -18.40 0.59 -16.00
C TYR A 388 -19.58 -0.38 -15.93
N TYR A 389 -19.51 -1.30 -14.97
CA TYR A 389 -20.56 -2.25 -14.65
C TYR A 389 -21.13 -1.89 -13.28
N SER A 390 -22.41 -1.61 -13.22
CA SER A 390 -23.13 -1.44 -11.96
C SER A 390 -23.50 -2.80 -11.37
N ASP A 391 -23.54 -2.91 -10.05
CA ASP A 391 -24.00 -4.12 -9.35
C ASP A 391 -25.45 -4.49 -9.70
N GLN A 392 -26.24 -3.53 -10.18
CA GLN A 392 -27.65 -3.71 -10.50
C GLN A 392 -27.90 -4.30 -11.90
N TYR A 393 -26.91 -4.26 -12.79
CA TYR A 393 -27.08 -4.63 -14.20
C TYR A 393 -26.09 -5.70 -14.66
N GLN A 394 -26.53 -6.53 -15.60
CA GLN A 394 -25.68 -7.59 -16.18
C GLN A 394 -24.67 -7.04 -17.18
N ASP A 395 -25.07 -6.05 -17.96
CA ASP A 395 -24.25 -5.42 -19.00
C ASP A 395 -23.60 -4.14 -18.50
N ALA A 396 -22.53 -3.71 -19.17
CA ALA A 396 -21.91 -2.42 -18.91
C ALA A 396 -22.93 -1.29 -19.15
N VAL A 397 -23.08 -0.41 -18.16
CA VAL A 397 -23.96 0.76 -18.24
C VAL A 397 -23.24 1.99 -18.79
N PHE A 398 -21.93 1.90 -18.97
CA PHE A 398 -21.09 2.91 -19.59
C PHE A 398 -19.95 2.24 -20.35
N ASN A 399 -19.58 2.82 -21.49
CA ASN A 399 -18.34 2.52 -22.20
C ASN A 399 -17.83 3.75 -22.98
N THR A 400 -16.58 3.70 -23.43
CA THR A 400 -15.91 4.84 -24.06
C THR A 400 -16.17 5.00 -25.55
N ALA A 401 -16.96 4.12 -26.17
CA ALA A 401 -17.28 4.25 -27.59
C ALA A 401 -18.34 5.35 -27.86
N GLU A 402 -19.29 5.51 -26.92
CA GLU A 402 -20.37 6.49 -27.07
C GLU A 402 -20.65 7.23 -25.74
N PRO A 403 -20.30 8.51 -25.63
CA PRO A 403 -19.54 9.30 -26.61
C PRO A 403 -18.09 8.84 -26.70
N ASN A 404 -17.45 9.01 -27.84
CA ASN A 404 -16.02 8.70 -28.00
C ASN A 404 -15.16 9.69 -27.19
N ILE A 405 -15.00 9.44 -25.91
CA ILE A 405 -14.30 10.35 -24.98
C ILE A 405 -12.78 10.21 -25.02
N ILE A 406 -12.26 9.15 -25.61
CA ILE A 406 -10.80 8.88 -25.63
C ILE A 406 -10.18 9.43 -26.90
N GLY A 407 -10.87 9.37 -28.04
CA GLY A 407 -10.42 9.95 -29.31
C GLY A 407 -9.21 9.27 -29.96
N GLU A 408 -8.64 8.25 -29.33
CA GLU A 408 -7.40 7.61 -29.74
C GLU A 408 -7.58 6.16 -30.17
N SER A 409 -6.59 5.68 -30.93
CA SER A 409 -6.63 4.35 -31.54
C SER A 409 -5.95 3.25 -30.72
N SER A 410 -5.11 3.59 -29.73
CA SER A 410 -4.32 2.60 -29.01
C SER A 410 -4.25 2.91 -27.51
N GLN A 411 -4.63 1.97 -26.69
CA GLN A 411 -4.51 1.98 -25.24
C GLN A 411 -4.09 0.61 -24.76
N ASN A 412 -3.48 0.56 -23.60
CA ASN A 412 -2.90 -0.70 -23.10
C ASN A 412 -3.71 -1.35 -21.97
N GLY A 413 -4.90 -0.86 -21.66
CA GLY A 413 -5.80 -1.47 -20.69
C GLY A 413 -5.41 -1.28 -19.22
N ALA A 414 -4.40 -0.49 -18.91
CA ALA A 414 -4.09 -0.12 -17.53
C ALA A 414 -5.08 0.93 -17.03
N LEU A 415 -5.62 0.70 -15.83
CA LEU A 415 -6.65 1.54 -15.21
C LEU A 415 -6.46 1.55 -13.70
N ALA A 416 -6.53 2.74 -13.08
CA ALA A 416 -6.71 2.91 -11.64
C ALA A 416 -7.86 3.87 -11.35
N VAL A 417 -8.51 3.72 -10.20
CA VAL A 417 -9.61 4.56 -9.75
C VAL A 417 -9.32 5.05 -8.33
N ASN A 418 -9.37 6.36 -8.14
CA ASN A 418 -9.46 6.99 -6.84
C ASN A 418 -10.93 7.32 -6.57
N GLU A 419 -11.61 6.45 -5.83
CA GLU A 419 -13.03 6.60 -5.56
C GLU A 419 -13.33 7.83 -4.70
N LYS A 420 -12.47 8.13 -3.73
CA LYS A 420 -12.60 9.29 -2.83
C LYS A 420 -12.64 10.60 -3.60
N GLU A 421 -11.81 10.75 -4.61
CA GLU A 421 -11.73 11.96 -5.44
C GLU A 421 -12.50 11.83 -6.76
N GLN A 422 -13.09 10.68 -7.01
CA GLN A 422 -13.80 10.36 -8.26
C GLN A 422 -12.90 10.57 -9.50
N LEU A 423 -11.67 10.08 -9.43
CA LEU A 423 -10.69 10.15 -10.51
C LEU A 423 -10.42 8.77 -11.11
N ILE A 424 -10.15 8.77 -12.41
CA ILE A 424 -9.73 7.59 -13.17
C ILE A 424 -8.44 7.93 -13.89
N ALA A 425 -7.40 7.11 -13.74
CA ALA A 425 -6.21 7.12 -14.58
C ALA A 425 -6.30 5.98 -15.59
N LEU A 426 -6.15 6.29 -16.88
CA LEU A 426 -6.22 5.33 -17.98
C LEU A 426 -4.96 5.42 -18.82
N SER A 427 -4.35 4.28 -19.17
CA SER A 427 -3.25 4.25 -20.14
C SER A 427 -3.77 4.62 -21.53
N VAL A 428 -3.14 5.62 -22.11
CA VAL A 428 -3.37 6.08 -23.48
C VAL A 428 -2.06 6.01 -24.26
N ASN A 429 -2.13 6.15 -25.59
CA ASN A 429 -0.93 6.10 -26.40
C ASN A 429 0.10 7.14 -25.94
N GLY A 430 1.28 6.67 -25.55
CA GLY A 430 2.39 7.49 -25.08
C GLY A 430 2.28 7.98 -23.63
N GLY A 431 1.20 7.65 -22.88
CA GLY A 431 1.08 8.23 -21.55
C GLY A 431 -0.13 7.84 -20.72
N VAL A 432 -0.62 8.81 -19.97
CA VAL A 432 -1.80 8.71 -19.11
C VAL A 432 -2.82 9.79 -19.43
N ALA A 433 -4.09 9.41 -19.46
CA ALA A 433 -5.21 10.34 -19.40
C ALA A 433 -5.92 10.22 -18.05
N VAL A 434 -6.18 11.34 -17.43
CA VAL A 434 -6.89 11.41 -16.15
C VAL A 434 -8.26 12.01 -16.38
N TYR A 435 -9.27 11.31 -15.88
CA TYR A 435 -10.67 11.68 -15.96
C TYR A 435 -11.24 11.90 -14.57
N SER A 436 -12.19 12.82 -14.44
CA SER A 436 -13.12 12.82 -13.30
C SER A 436 -14.43 12.15 -13.72
N TYR A 437 -15.11 11.52 -12.76
CA TYR A 437 -16.43 10.96 -12.98
C TYR A 437 -17.43 11.39 -11.91
N LYS A 438 -18.71 11.41 -12.27
CA LYS A 438 -19.82 11.64 -11.35
C LYS A 438 -20.90 10.61 -11.61
N MET A 439 -21.35 9.97 -10.55
CA MET A 439 -22.45 9.00 -10.64
C MET A 439 -23.79 9.72 -10.64
N LYS A 440 -24.65 9.38 -11.59
CA LYS A 440 -26.04 9.80 -11.63
C LYS A 440 -26.92 8.58 -11.93
N GLU A 441 -27.77 8.21 -10.99
CA GLU A 441 -28.68 7.05 -11.12
C GLU A 441 -27.96 5.75 -11.52
N GLY A 442 -26.73 5.52 -10.94
CA GLY A 442 -25.91 4.34 -11.22
C GLY A 442 -25.13 4.39 -12.55
N ILE A 443 -25.20 5.47 -13.32
CA ILE A 443 -24.47 5.67 -14.57
C ILE A 443 -23.41 6.74 -14.38
N PRO A 444 -22.12 6.49 -14.70
CA PRO A 444 -21.09 7.49 -14.62
C PRO A 444 -21.13 8.47 -15.79
N SER A 445 -20.94 9.74 -15.49
CA SER A 445 -20.59 10.78 -16.46
C SER A 445 -19.10 11.08 -16.31
N VAL A 446 -18.32 10.89 -17.36
CA VAL A 446 -16.86 10.96 -17.34
C VAL A 446 -16.38 12.18 -18.12
N THR A 447 -15.43 12.93 -17.55
CA THR A 447 -14.86 14.13 -18.16
C THR A 447 -13.34 14.12 -18.05
N GLU A 448 -12.63 14.32 -19.14
CA GLU A 448 -11.17 14.41 -19.13
C GLU A 448 -10.71 15.65 -18.36
N LYS A 449 -9.75 15.46 -17.49
CA LYS A 449 -9.08 16.50 -16.71
C LYS A 449 -7.80 16.96 -17.40
N PHE A 450 -6.97 16.01 -17.76
CA PHE A 450 -5.72 16.25 -18.49
C PHE A 450 -5.16 14.96 -19.11
N ARG A 451 -4.21 15.13 -20.04
CA ARG A 451 -3.34 14.07 -20.57
C ARG A 451 -1.90 14.46 -20.41
N LYS A 452 -1.04 13.46 -20.18
CA LYS A 452 0.40 13.63 -20.09
C LYS A 452 1.11 12.49 -20.78
N GLU A 453 2.09 12.86 -21.59
CA GLU A 453 3.10 11.94 -22.08
C GLU A 453 4.03 11.54 -20.93
N ILE A 454 4.37 10.26 -20.86
CA ILE A 454 5.29 9.67 -19.88
C ILE A 454 6.29 8.79 -20.64
N ALA A 455 7.19 9.46 -21.37
CA ALA A 455 8.13 8.83 -22.33
C ALA A 455 8.97 7.72 -21.68
N GLU A 456 9.33 7.85 -20.41
CA GLU A 456 10.11 6.87 -19.65
C GLU A 456 9.38 5.53 -19.49
N MET A 457 8.08 5.47 -19.73
CA MET A 457 7.30 4.23 -19.69
C MET A 457 7.31 3.47 -21.02
N GLY A 458 8.13 3.88 -21.99
CA GLY A 458 8.30 3.15 -23.25
C GLY A 458 7.08 3.18 -24.18
N GLY A 459 6.21 4.17 -24.03
CA GLY A 459 5.06 4.39 -24.89
C GLY A 459 3.73 3.81 -24.38
N TYR A 460 3.73 2.98 -23.32
CA TYR A 460 2.50 2.49 -22.70
C TYR A 460 2.73 2.03 -21.25
N VAL A 461 1.65 1.90 -20.48
CA VAL A 461 1.64 1.45 -19.11
C VAL A 461 0.90 0.12 -19.00
N ASN A 462 1.44 -0.83 -18.25
CA ASN A 462 0.81 -2.13 -18.03
C ASN A 462 -0.18 -2.11 -16.88
N ASP A 463 0.12 -1.30 -15.83
CA ASP A 463 -0.77 -1.14 -14.70
C ASP A 463 -0.60 0.21 -14.02
N PHE A 464 -1.70 0.68 -13.40
CA PHE A 464 -1.74 1.85 -12.54
C PHE A 464 -2.31 1.49 -11.18
N GLU A 465 -1.89 2.21 -10.15
CA GLU A 465 -2.52 2.22 -8.85
C GLU A 465 -2.37 3.59 -8.18
N PHE A 466 -3.40 4.02 -7.42
CA PHE A 466 -3.30 5.18 -6.55
C PHE A 466 -2.90 4.74 -5.14
N ASP A 467 -2.02 5.50 -4.47
CA ASP A 467 -1.82 5.31 -3.04
C ASP A 467 -2.95 5.94 -2.20
N TYR A 468 -2.85 5.83 -0.90
CA TYR A 468 -3.84 6.35 0.04
C TYR A 468 -4.04 7.87 -0.06
N ALA A 469 -2.98 8.63 -0.37
CA ALA A 469 -3.04 10.08 -0.57
C ALA A 469 -3.44 10.48 -1.99
N GLY A 470 -3.40 9.55 -2.95
CA GLY A 470 -3.72 9.78 -4.35
C GLY A 470 -2.51 10.12 -5.22
N ASN A 471 -1.28 9.76 -4.85
CA ASN A 471 -0.17 9.68 -5.80
C ASN A 471 -0.42 8.52 -6.76
N LEU A 472 -0.02 8.68 -8.02
CA LEU A 472 -0.22 7.68 -9.08
C LEU A 472 1.05 6.87 -9.31
N TYR A 473 0.95 5.57 -9.14
CA TYR A 473 1.98 4.59 -9.43
C TYR A 473 1.70 3.94 -10.78
N ALA A 474 2.74 3.70 -11.56
CA ALA A 474 2.63 3.04 -12.84
C ALA A 474 3.81 2.08 -13.05
N VAL A 475 3.52 0.93 -13.68
CA VAL A 475 4.53 -0.02 -14.13
C VAL A 475 4.44 -0.24 -15.63
N SER A 476 5.59 -0.41 -16.27
CA SER A 476 5.67 -0.71 -17.69
C SER A 476 6.80 -1.70 -17.97
N ASN A 477 6.48 -2.77 -18.68
CA ASN A 477 7.49 -3.70 -19.16
C ASN A 477 8.30 -3.12 -20.33
N ALA A 478 7.73 -2.20 -21.11
CA ALA A 478 8.45 -1.51 -22.18
C ALA A 478 9.42 -0.45 -21.62
N GLY A 479 9.05 0.20 -20.52
CA GLY A 479 9.91 1.14 -19.80
C GLY A 479 10.82 0.45 -18.76
N GLU A 480 10.62 -0.86 -18.52
CA GLU A 480 11.38 -1.66 -17.56
C GLU A 480 11.45 -1.04 -16.16
N ARG A 481 10.31 -0.46 -15.66
CA ARG A 481 10.31 0.28 -14.38
C ARG A 481 8.95 0.41 -13.72
N LEU A 482 9.03 0.75 -12.43
CA LEU A 482 8.02 1.48 -11.68
C LEU A 482 8.35 2.98 -11.78
N ALA A 483 7.35 3.82 -11.93
CA ALA A 483 7.47 5.26 -11.72
C ALA A 483 6.25 5.80 -10.97
N VAL A 484 6.47 6.87 -10.22
CA VAL A 484 5.44 7.46 -9.34
C VAL A 484 5.31 8.95 -9.65
N TRP A 485 4.07 9.43 -9.74
CA TRP A 485 3.74 10.84 -9.97
C TRP A 485 2.85 11.39 -8.87
N ALA A 486 3.14 12.59 -8.45
CA ALA A 486 2.21 13.36 -7.64
C ALA A 486 1.06 13.88 -8.51
N MET A 487 -0.17 13.64 -8.07
CA MET A 487 -1.38 14.19 -8.69
C MET A 487 -1.64 15.61 -8.18
N PRO A 488 -1.99 16.56 -9.05
CA PRO A 488 -2.30 17.93 -8.64
C PRO A 488 -3.41 17.98 -7.59
N THR A 489 -3.21 18.76 -6.54
CA THR A 489 -4.22 19.06 -5.53
C THR A 489 -3.97 20.43 -4.91
N SER A 490 -5.04 21.16 -4.63
CA SER A 490 -5.02 22.40 -3.83
C SER A 490 -5.27 22.15 -2.33
N ASP A 491 -5.55 20.89 -1.96
CA ASP A 491 -5.69 20.44 -0.58
C ASP A 491 -4.81 19.19 -0.41
N ASN A 492 -3.57 19.40 0.02
CA ASN A 492 -2.63 18.33 0.32
C ASN A 492 -2.68 18.01 1.81
N SER A 493 -3.84 17.53 2.25
CA SER A 493 -4.10 17.11 3.62
C SER A 493 -4.64 15.68 3.64
N CYS A 494 -4.08 14.86 4.51
CA CYS A 494 -4.49 13.48 4.66
C CYS A 494 -4.61 13.09 6.13
N VAL A 495 -5.71 12.47 6.50
CA VAL A 495 -5.94 11.91 7.84
C VAL A 495 -5.80 10.40 7.76
N THR A 496 -4.83 9.86 8.49
CA THR A 496 -4.62 8.42 8.63
C THR A 496 -5.06 7.99 10.03
N PRO A 497 -6.09 7.16 10.17
CA PRO A 497 -6.50 6.62 11.46
C PRO A 497 -5.53 5.55 11.93
N ALA A 498 -5.36 5.44 13.24
CA ALA A 498 -4.60 4.36 13.85
C ALA A 498 -5.49 3.13 14.09
N LYS A 499 -4.94 1.94 13.85
CA LYS A 499 -5.63 0.65 14.04
C LYS A 499 -6.00 0.38 15.51
N LYS A 500 -5.16 0.81 16.46
CA LYS A 500 -5.35 0.55 17.89
C LYS A 500 -5.73 1.82 18.63
N SER A 501 -6.80 1.74 19.44
CA SER A 501 -7.21 2.82 20.33
C SER A 501 -6.25 3.00 21.50
N LEU A 502 -6.13 4.21 22.01
CA LEU A 502 -5.52 4.47 23.31
C LEU A 502 -6.52 4.10 24.40
N VAL A 503 -6.09 3.37 25.43
CA VAL A 503 -6.96 2.88 26.52
C VAL A 503 -6.34 3.21 27.87
N LEU A 504 -6.88 4.18 28.58
CA LEU A 504 -6.37 4.64 29.88
C LEU A 504 -6.45 3.59 30.99
N ASN A 505 -7.45 2.72 30.93
CA ASN A 505 -7.81 1.86 32.06
C ASN A 505 -7.04 0.54 32.20
N ASN A 506 -6.07 0.27 31.34
CA ASN A 506 -5.40 -1.04 31.39
C ASN A 506 -3.97 -1.03 31.93
N ILE A 507 -3.49 0.08 32.53
CA ILE A 507 -2.05 0.19 32.48
C ILE A 507 -1.34 0.14 33.79
N TYR A 508 -1.92 0.59 34.87
CA TYR A 508 -1.21 0.52 36.14
C TYR A 508 -2.10 0.16 37.35
N THR A 509 -3.41 -0.02 37.14
CA THR A 509 -4.17 -0.93 38.01
C THR A 509 -3.76 -2.39 37.77
N GLY A 510 -3.03 -2.66 36.72
CA GLY A 510 -2.47 -3.98 36.41
C GLY A 510 -1.37 -4.46 37.36
N ILE A 511 -0.81 -3.60 38.19
CA ILE A 511 -0.06 -4.07 39.35
C ILE A 511 -1.02 -4.60 40.43
N GLU A 512 -2.26 -4.14 40.47
CA GLU A 512 -3.28 -4.69 41.38
C GLU A 512 -3.96 -5.98 40.87
N ASN A 513 -3.90 -6.28 39.56
CA ASN A 513 -4.47 -7.49 38.98
C ASN A 513 -3.46 -8.46 38.35
N ALA A 514 -2.19 -8.12 38.27
CA ALA A 514 -1.17 -9.13 38.01
C ALA A 514 -1.19 -10.08 39.22
N VAL A 515 -1.76 -11.27 39.01
CA VAL A 515 -1.76 -12.32 40.03
C VAL A 515 -0.29 -12.60 40.39
N SER A 516 0.18 -11.90 41.41
CA SER A 516 1.53 -12.16 41.88
C SER A 516 1.53 -13.49 42.62
N ILE A 517 2.35 -14.39 42.13
CA ILE A 517 2.65 -15.61 42.86
C ILE A 517 3.27 -15.19 44.20
N SER A 518 2.52 -15.41 45.27
CA SER A 518 2.98 -15.10 46.62
C SER A 518 3.97 -16.15 47.12
N ARG A 519 3.81 -17.40 46.63
CA ARG A 519 4.71 -18.51 47.04
C ARG A 519 4.65 -19.65 46.02
N ILE A 520 5.83 -20.26 45.75
CA ILE A 520 5.95 -21.58 45.12
C ILE A 520 6.82 -22.44 46.03
N SER A 521 6.29 -23.58 46.47
CA SER A 521 7.02 -24.50 47.31
C SER A 521 6.63 -25.96 47.09
N PRO A 522 7.58 -26.91 47.23
CA PRO A 522 9.00 -26.67 47.39
C PRO A 522 9.67 -26.17 46.11
N ASN A 523 10.67 -25.32 46.24
CA ASN A 523 11.55 -24.89 45.16
C ASN A 523 12.99 -24.81 45.70
N PRO A 524 13.91 -25.70 45.29
CA PRO A 524 13.77 -26.77 44.28
C PRO A 524 12.79 -27.89 44.65
N THR A 525 12.23 -28.55 43.62
CA THR A 525 11.26 -29.66 43.73
C THR A 525 11.81 -30.94 43.12
N THR A 526 11.33 -32.10 43.58
CA THR A 526 11.51 -33.40 42.93
C THR A 526 10.29 -33.85 42.15
N GLY A 527 9.16 -33.15 42.28
CA GLY A 527 7.89 -33.48 41.61
C GLY A 527 6.83 -32.39 41.85
N ILE A 528 6.00 -32.57 42.84
CA ILE A 528 4.86 -31.68 43.07
C ILE A 528 5.33 -30.33 43.62
N ILE A 529 4.77 -29.25 43.07
CA ILE A 529 4.86 -27.88 43.58
C ILE A 529 3.47 -27.38 43.98
N THR A 530 3.40 -26.58 45.01
CA THR A 530 2.21 -25.81 45.38
C THR A 530 2.45 -24.35 45.09
N ILE A 531 1.53 -23.74 44.36
CA ILE A 531 1.54 -22.34 43.95
C ILE A 531 0.42 -21.63 44.71
N SER A 532 0.76 -20.55 45.40
CA SER A 532 -0.19 -19.68 46.07
C SER A 532 -0.09 -18.27 45.47
N ALA A 533 -1.23 -17.64 45.26
CA ALA A 533 -1.35 -16.30 44.73
C ALA A 533 -2.29 -15.46 45.62
N GLN A 534 -2.22 -14.14 45.48
CA GLN A 534 -3.09 -13.23 46.23
C GLN A 534 -4.52 -13.22 45.67
N ASN A 535 -4.67 -13.43 44.38
CA ASN A 535 -5.95 -13.45 43.69
C ASN A 535 -6.23 -14.83 43.09
N THR A 536 -7.43 -15.06 42.60
CA THR A 536 -7.84 -16.31 41.97
C THR A 536 -6.93 -16.68 40.80
N ILE A 537 -6.45 -17.91 40.80
CA ILE A 537 -5.67 -18.52 39.73
C ILE A 537 -6.66 -19.08 38.70
N GLU A 538 -6.68 -18.55 37.50
CA GLU A 538 -7.48 -19.08 36.37
C GLU A 538 -6.65 -20.04 35.53
N THR A 539 -5.39 -19.67 35.27
CA THR A 539 -4.46 -20.48 34.48
C THR A 539 -3.07 -20.53 35.13
N VAL A 540 -2.42 -21.67 34.98
CA VAL A 540 -0.99 -21.83 35.26
C VAL A 540 -0.32 -22.41 34.04
N GLU A 541 0.76 -21.76 33.62
CA GLU A 541 1.57 -22.16 32.48
C GLU A 541 3.01 -22.36 32.93
N ILE A 542 3.66 -23.43 32.43
CA ILE A 542 5.05 -23.74 32.70
C ILE A 542 5.84 -23.75 31.40
N TYR A 543 6.91 -23.00 31.40
CA TYR A 543 7.80 -22.85 30.25
C TYR A 543 9.19 -23.43 30.59
N ASN A 544 9.83 -24.04 29.60
CA ASN A 544 11.21 -24.44 29.70
C ASN A 544 12.18 -23.25 29.51
N ILE A 545 13.48 -23.49 29.63
CA ILE A 545 14.52 -22.46 29.46
C ILE A 545 14.55 -21.82 28.04
N ALA A 546 14.04 -22.53 27.04
CA ALA A 546 13.94 -22.05 25.67
C ALA A 546 12.65 -21.22 25.40
N GLY A 547 11.81 -21.02 26.46
CA GLY A 547 10.55 -20.29 26.33
C GLY A 547 9.38 -21.12 25.75
N SER A 548 9.58 -22.43 25.53
CA SER A 548 8.51 -23.30 25.04
C SER A 548 7.56 -23.68 26.18
N LEU A 549 6.26 -23.61 25.95
CA LEU A 549 5.22 -24.07 26.87
C LEU A 549 5.31 -25.60 27.00
N VAL A 550 5.51 -26.10 28.22
CA VAL A 550 5.64 -27.56 28.53
C VAL A 550 4.48 -28.10 29.34
N MET A 551 3.72 -27.23 30.03
CA MET A 551 2.54 -27.64 30.80
C MET A 551 1.58 -26.47 30.95
N ARG A 552 0.28 -26.76 30.92
CA ARG A 552 -0.79 -25.76 31.16
C ARG A 552 -1.91 -26.39 31.97
N GLN A 553 -2.37 -25.70 33.00
CA GLN A 553 -3.60 -25.99 33.74
C GLN A 553 -4.52 -24.78 33.64
N ALA A 554 -5.77 -24.99 33.18
CA ALA A 554 -6.77 -23.94 33.04
C ALA A 554 -7.96 -24.20 34.00
N HIS A 555 -8.76 -23.17 34.26
CA HIS A 555 -9.96 -23.20 35.10
C HIS A 555 -9.67 -23.63 36.55
N VAL A 556 -8.60 -23.13 37.13
CA VAL A 556 -8.20 -23.49 38.51
C VAL A 556 -9.19 -22.96 39.54
N GLY A 557 -9.62 -21.70 39.44
CA GLY A 557 -10.69 -21.11 40.24
C GLY A 557 -10.41 -20.95 41.75
N THR A 558 -9.14 -21.09 42.17
CA THR A 558 -8.74 -20.98 43.58
C THR A 558 -7.49 -20.11 43.72
N THR A 559 -7.17 -19.66 44.95
CA THR A 559 -5.95 -18.90 45.22
C THR A 559 -4.71 -19.78 45.46
N THR A 560 -4.90 -21.10 45.50
CA THR A 560 -3.79 -22.07 45.70
C THR A 560 -4.07 -23.30 44.84
N THR A 561 -3.04 -23.78 44.13
CA THR A 561 -3.11 -24.99 43.32
C THR A 561 -1.83 -25.78 43.41
N SER A 562 -1.88 -27.08 43.11
CA SER A 562 -0.71 -27.97 43.06
C SER A 562 -0.55 -28.55 41.67
N LEU A 563 0.68 -28.60 41.20
CA LEU A 563 1.08 -29.14 39.89
C LEU A 563 2.13 -30.21 40.09
N ASP A 564 1.99 -31.33 39.39
CA ASP A 564 2.96 -32.40 39.36
C ASP A 564 3.91 -32.22 38.16
N LEU A 565 5.18 -31.98 38.45
CA LEU A 565 6.28 -31.84 37.49
C LEU A 565 7.10 -33.11 37.34
N SER A 566 6.65 -34.25 37.92
CA SER A 566 7.43 -35.49 37.97
C SER A 566 7.87 -35.97 36.59
N ASP A 567 7.03 -35.79 35.58
CA ASP A 567 7.29 -36.19 34.19
C ASP A 567 8.23 -35.23 33.42
N LEU A 568 8.55 -34.07 34.00
CA LEU A 568 9.50 -33.15 33.40
C LEU A 568 10.93 -33.51 33.74
N ALA A 569 11.85 -33.33 32.82
CA ALA A 569 13.28 -33.52 33.05
C ALA A 569 13.81 -32.59 34.14
N GLY A 570 14.89 -33.00 34.83
CA GLY A 570 15.59 -32.13 35.76
C GLY A 570 16.10 -30.86 35.04
N GLY A 571 15.83 -29.67 35.61
CA GLY A 571 16.21 -28.42 34.97
C GLY A 571 15.51 -27.19 35.53
N MET A 572 15.65 -26.07 34.81
CA MET A 572 15.05 -24.78 35.15
C MET A 572 13.78 -24.58 34.36
N TYR A 573 12.71 -24.17 35.02
CA TYR A 573 11.41 -23.86 34.47
C TYR A 573 10.93 -22.50 34.96
N PHE A 574 10.00 -21.89 34.21
CA PHE A 574 9.35 -20.65 34.56
C PHE A 574 7.85 -20.90 34.68
N VAL A 575 7.31 -20.60 35.84
CA VAL A 575 5.87 -20.72 36.14
C VAL A 575 5.23 -19.36 36.02
N LYS A 576 4.21 -19.27 35.18
CA LYS A 576 3.39 -18.08 34.97
C LYS A 576 1.95 -18.38 35.43
N VAL A 577 1.37 -17.50 36.22
CA VAL A 577 -0.02 -17.59 36.68
C VAL A 577 -0.81 -16.45 36.01
N ASN A 578 -1.90 -16.81 35.36
CA ASN A 578 -2.68 -15.88 34.53
C ASN A 578 -1.73 -15.08 33.61
N ASP A 579 -1.88 -13.77 33.55
CA ASP A 579 -0.99 -12.87 32.81
C ASP A 579 0.12 -12.26 33.68
N GLY A 580 0.37 -12.85 34.86
CA GLY A 580 1.35 -12.36 35.82
C GLY A 580 2.79 -12.63 35.40
N LYS A 581 3.74 -12.11 36.20
CA LYS A 581 5.18 -12.29 36.01
C LYS A 581 5.60 -13.75 36.26
N ALA A 582 6.41 -14.30 35.37
CA ALA A 582 6.92 -15.67 35.52
C ALA A 582 7.91 -15.78 36.69
N VAL A 583 7.80 -16.85 37.46
CA VAL A 583 8.66 -17.18 38.61
C VAL A 583 9.46 -18.43 38.28
N LYS A 584 10.76 -18.37 38.59
CA LYS A 584 11.70 -19.46 38.37
C LYS A 584 11.47 -20.61 39.34
N VAL A 585 11.42 -21.86 38.82
CA VAL A 585 11.37 -23.11 39.57
C VAL A 585 12.49 -24.03 39.11
N ILE A 586 13.12 -24.73 40.05
CA ILE A 586 14.16 -25.73 39.78
C ILE A 586 13.60 -27.13 40.06
N LYS A 587 13.55 -27.98 39.03
CA LYS A 587 13.27 -29.42 39.12
C LYS A 587 14.58 -30.16 39.29
N LYS A 588 14.71 -30.95 40.37
CA LYS A 588 15.85 -31.82 40.63
C LYS A 588 15.71 -33.17 39.92
#